data_9b8720b3c4fd3bc8ca7991d87fde4223
#
_entry.id   9b8720b3c4fd3bc8ca7991d87fde4223
#
_cell.length_a   1.000
_cell.length_b   1.000
_cell.length_c   1.000
_cell.angle_alpha   90.00
_cell.angle_beta   90.00
_cell.angle_gamma   90.00
#
_symmetry.space_group_name_H-M   'P 1'
#
loop_
_entity.id
_entity.type
_entity.pdbx_description
1 polymer ?
#
loop_
_entity_poly.entity_id
_entity_poly.type
_entity_poly.pdbx_seq_one_letter_code
_entity_poly.pdbx_strand_id
1 'polypeptide(L)'
;HKRERVSAWRTAIGLQDVDGLRVSDYLKEIAVKHIEGDITIDEVREQLQSYYVNKTTHDADDAEKEEADRVAANITKLLNEKSFSLTPLEFLNIHRHLFEGVFKHAGEIRPYDISKKEWVLQGDTVVYGRAADIHETLKYDIQTERDFSYKGLTTDEIISHVVDFVTLLWQNHPFREGNTRTTAVFVIKYLRSCGFNVNNELFADNSWYFRNALVRANYSNPPKGIQPDKSFLVKFFRNLLLGENNEQKNRYMLIGHKDDENDTIQVPVQVQSIYNLLLRM
;
A
#
# COMPACT_ATOMS: atom_id res chain seq x y z
N HIS A 1 7.73 15.83 14.34
CA HIS A 1 7.67 15.41 15.76
C HIS A 1 7.85 13.88 15.87
N LYS A 2 8.28 13.36 17.07
CA LYS A 2 8.62 11.93 17.27
C LYS A 2 7.46 11.00 16.90
N ARG A 3 6.23 11.29 17.34
CA ARG A 3 5.03 10.47 17.01
C ARG A 3 4.76 10.35 15.51
N GLU A 4 4.94 11.43 14.77
CA GLU A 4 4.75 11.43 13.31
C GLU A 4 5.80 10.54 12.63
N ARG A 5 7.07 10.61 13.07
CA ARG A 5 8.13 9.74 12.57
C ARG A 5 7.86 8.27 12.87
N VAL A 6 7.44 7.94 14.09
CA VAL A 6 7.04 6.57 14.47
C VAL A 6 5.91 6.07 13.56
N SER A 7 4.85 6.87 13.40
CA SER A 7 3.70 6.52 12.56
C SER A 7 4.10 6.32 11.10
N ALA A 8 4.94 7.20 10.55
CA ALA A 8 5.43 7.08 9.18
C ALA A 8 6.27 5.81 8.97
N TRP A 9 7.20 5.50 9.88
CA TRP A 9 8.00 4.29 9.82
C TRP A 9 7.18 3.00 9.95
N ARG A 10 6.22 2.95 10.89
CA ARG A 10 5.33 1.80 11.03
C ARG A 10 4.56 1.53 9.73
N THR A 11 3.98 2.56 9.15
CA THR A 11 3.28 2.46 7.86
C THR A 11 4.22 2.00 6.75
N ALA A 12 5.39 2.63 6.64
CA ALA A 12 6.35 2.33 5.59
C ALA A 12 6.85 0.88 5.65
N ILE A 13 7.15 0.39 6.85
CA ILE A 13 7.58 -0.99 7.07
C ILE A 13 6.43 -1.97 6.82
N GLY A 14 5.24 -1.70 7.37
CA GLY A 14 4.08 -2.57 7.20
C GLY A 14 3.62 -2.69 5.75
N LEU A 15 3.75 -1.64 4.95
CA LEU A 15 3.41 -1.67 3.52
C LEU A 15 4.30 -2.61 2.68
N GLN A 16 5.47 -3.03 3.18
CA GLN A 16 6.29 -4.01 2.46
C GLN A 16 5.62 -5.39 2.40
N ASP A 17 4.73 -5.69 3.35
CA ASP A 17 3.96 -6.95 3.40
C ASP A 17 3.06 -7.17 2.18
N VAL A 18 2.61 -6.11 1.49
CA VAL A 18 1.75 -6.26 0.30
C VAL A 18 2.42 -7.03 -0.82
N ASP A 19 3.75 -7.03 -0.85
CA ASP A 19 4.57 -7.77 -1.81
C ASP A 19 5.39 -8.89 -1.14
N GLY A 20 5.07 -9.23 0.13
CA GLY A 20 5.72 -10.29 0.88
C GLY A 20 7.15 -9.96 1.36
N LEU A 21 7.54 -8.69 1.27
CA LEU A 21 8.89 -8.23 1.61
C LEU A 21 9.04 -7.91 3.09
N ARG A 22 10.27 -8.03 3.59
CA ARG A 22 10.63 -7.72 4.97
C ARG A 22 11.87 -6.85 5.03
N VAL A 23 11.83 -5.85 5.90
CA VAL A 23 12.98 -4.99 6.15
C VAL A 23 14.08 -5.70 6.97
N SER A 24 15.31 -5.27 6.77
CA SER A 24 16.47 -5.76 7.53
C SER A 24 16.47 -5.27 8.99
N ASP A 25 17.22 -5.94 9.85
CA ASP A 25 17.47 -5.45 11.20
C ASP A 25 18.30 -4.15 11.19
N TYR A 26 19.18 -4.00 10.22
CA TYR A 26 19.95 -2.75 10.02
C TYR A 26 19.02 -1.55 9.80
N LEU A 27 17.99 -1.69 8.93
CA LEU A 27 17.02 -0.60 8.77
C LEU A 27 16.31 -0.26 10.08
N LYS A 28 15.91 -1.27 10.86
CA LYS A 28 15.23 -1.03 12.14
C LYS A 28 16.09 -0.21 13.09
N GLU A 29 17.40 -0.50 13.16
CA GLU A 29 18.36 0.23 13.99
C GLU A 29 18.49 1.71 13.56
N ILE A 30 18.66 1.98 12.27
CA ILE A 30 18.78 3.37 11.79
C ILE A 30 17.45 4.12 11.80
N ALA A 31 16.33 3.43 11.63
CA ALA A 31 15.01 4.02 11.79
C ALA A 31 14.79 4.55 13.22
N VAL A 32 15.26 3.81 14.22
CA VAL A 32 15.25 4.27 15.63
C VAL A 32 16.03 5.57 15.79
N LYS A 33 17.23 5.67 15.24
CA LYS A 33 18.04 6.91 15.29
C LYS A 33 17.30 8.09 14.64
N HIS A 34 16.63 7.85 13.51
CA HIS A 34 15.81 8.88 12.87
C HIS A 34 14.60 9.27 13.72
N ILE A 35 13.92 8.30 14.35
CA ILE A 35 12.78 8.55 15.24
C ILE A 35 13.21 9.42 16.42
N GLU A 36 14.35 9.14 17.04
CA GLU A 36 14.91 9.93 18.14
C GLU A 36 15.40 11.31 17.69
N GLY A 37 15.72 11.49 16.41
CA GLY A 37 16.17 12.75 15.84
C GLY A 37 17.68 12.87 15.77
N ASP A 38 18.40 11.76 15.98
CA ASP A 38 19.86 11.72 15.92
C ASP A 38 20.36 11.84 14.48
N ILE A 39 19.56 11.39 13.51
CA ILE A 39 19.83 11.49 12.08
C ILE A 39 18.58 11.94 11.31
N THR A 40 18.78 12.55 10.15
CA THR A 40 17.74 12.93 9.20
C THR A 40 17.32 11.76 8.33
N ILE A 41 16.19 11.88 7.63
CA ILE A 41 15.75 10.83 6.68
C ILE A 41 16.70 10.73 5.47
N ASP A 42 17.34 11.80 5.07
CA ASP A 42 18.32 11.76 3.98
C ASP A 42 19.60 11.04 4.43
N GLU A 43 20.06 11.25 5.67
CA GLU A 43 21.16 10.47 6.24
C GLU A 43 20.82 8.98 6.37
N VAL A 44 19.57 8.61 6.69
CA VAL A 44 19.12 7.20 6.62
C VAL A 44 19.32 6.63 5.23
N ARG A 45 18.89 7.36 4.18
CA ARG A 45 19.02 6.93 2.78
C ARG A 45 20.48 6.79 2.35
N GLU A 46 21.35 7.70 2.78
CA GLU A 46 22.81 7.63 2.54
C GLU A 46 23.44 6.42 3.25
N GLN A 47 23.05 6.16 4.49
CA GLN A 47 23.54 5.00 5.24
C GLN A 47 23.09 3.68 4.59
N LEU A 48 21.84 3.58 4.10
CA LEU A 48 21.37 2.42 3.35
C LEU A 48 22.16 2.23 2.04
N GLN A 49 22.39 3.32 1.30
CA GLN A 49 23.20 3.27 0.09
C GLN A 49 24.60 2.72 0.37
N SER A 50 25.26 3.24 1.40
CA SER A 50 26.61 2.79 1.81
C SER A 50 26.60 1.34 2.28
N TYR A 51 25.59 0.94 3.06
CA TYR A 51 25.47 -0.43 3.57
C TYR A 51 25.37 -1.45 2.45
N TYR A 52 24.49 -1.23 1.47
CA TYR A 52 24.27 -2.19 0.38
C TYR A 52 25.38 -2.16 -0.67
N VAL A 53 26.00 -1.01 -0.95
CA VAL A 53 27.18 -0.94 -1.85
C VAL A 53 28.38 -1.69 -1.29
N ASN A 54 28.59 -1.63 0.03
CA ASN A 54 29.74 -2.27 0.68
C ASN A 54 29.48 -3.73 1.07
N LYS A 55 28.28 -4.25 0.85
CA LYS A 55 27.94 -5.64 1.16
C LYS A 55 28.66 -6.58 0.19
N THR A 56 29.38 -7.55 0.74
CA THR A 56 30.22 -8.48 -0.05
C THR A 56 29.46 -9.68 -0.60
N THR A 57 28.27 -9.97 -0.08
CA THR A 57 27.39 -11.06 -0.51
C THR A 57 26.05 -10.49 -0.96
N HIS A 58 25.56 -10.93 -2.12
CA HIS A 58 24.29 -10.54 -2.68
C HIS A 58 23.53 -11.79 -3.11
N ASP A 59 22.74 -12.35 -2.19
CA ASP A 59 21.78 -13.40 -2.51
C ASP A 59 20.39 -12.82 -2.79
N ALA A 60 19.41 -13.68 -3.10
CA ALA A 60 18.05 -13.24 -3.40
C ALA A 60 17.36 -12.60 -2.18
N ASP A 61 17.60 -13.11 -0.97
CA ASP A 61 17.06 -12.55 0.28
C ASP A 61 17.63 -11.14 0.55
N ASP A 62 18.90 -10.92 0.21
CA ASP A 62 19.54 -9.62 0.32
C ASP A 62 18.92 -8.59 -0.64
N ALA A 63 18.59 -8.99 -1.87
CA ALA A 63 17.93 -8.11 -2.84
C ALA A 63 16.52 -7.72 -2.40
N GLU A 64 15.76 -8.65 -1.84
CA GLU A 64 14.43 -8.38 -1.28
C GLU A 64 14.49 -7.44 -0.06
N LYS A 65 15.46 -7.63 0.82
CA LYS A 65 15.70 -6.75 1.96
C LYS A 65 16.15 -5.36 1.53
N GLU A 66 17.03 -5.25 0.53
CA GLU A 66 17.45 -3.97 -0.01
C GLU A 66 16.27 -3.20 -0.60
N GLU A 67 15.41 -3.86 -1.38
CA GLU A 67 14.18 -3.24 -1.88
C GLU A 67 13.31 -2.75 -0.73
N ALA A 68 13.00 -3.61 0.25
CA ALA A 68 12.15 -3.26 1.38
C ALA A 68 12.71 -2.09 2.19
N ASP A 69 13.99 -2.07 2.46
CA ASP A 69 14.65 -1.03 3.24
C ASP A 69 14.63 0.33 2.54
N ARG A 70 15.01 0.36 1.25
CA ARG A 70 15.02 1.59 0.46
C ARG A 70 13.61 2.15 0.28
N VAL A 71 12.65 1.28 -0.04
CA VAL A 71 11.25 1.70 -0.23
C VAL A 71 10.64 2.17 1.09
N ALA A 72 10.92 1.52 2.22
CA ALA A 72 10.44 1.97 3.53
C ALA A 72 10.99 3.36 3.89
N ALA A 73 12.27 3.63 3.65
CA ALA A 73 12.85 4.95 3.87
C ALA A 73 12.21 6.02 2.96
N ASN A 74 11.99 5.70 1.69
CA ASN A 74 11.36 6.59 0.73
C ASN A 74 9.89 6.88 1.09
N ILE A 75 9.11 5.87 1.50
CA ILE A 75 7.73 6.05 1.99
C ILE A 75 7.72 6.95 3.22
N THR A 76 8.62 6.72 4.17
CA THR A 76 8.72 7.54 5.39
C THR A 76 8.97 9.00 5.05
N LYS A 77 9.85 9.29 4.10
CA LYS A 77 10.09 10.64 3.60
C LYS A 77 8.81 11.25 3.02
N LEU A 78 8.16 10.56 2.09
CA LEU A 78 6.95 11.05 1.41
C LEU A 78 5.77 11.28 2.36
N LEU A 79 5.58 10.43 3.36
CA LEU A 79 4.50 10.58 4.35
C LEU A 79 4.70 11.78 5.28
N ASN A 80 5.93 12.24 5.47
CA ASN A 80 6.26 13.44 6.23
C ASN A 80 6.18 14.74 5.40
N GLU A 81 6.15 14.63 4.06
CA GLU A 81 5.95 15.78 3.17
C GLU A 81 4.47 16.14 3.08
N LYS A 82 4.16 17.42 3.34
CA LYS A 82 2.76 17.91 3.34
C LYS A 82 2.23 18.24 1.94
N SER A 83 3.12 18.48 0.97
CA SER A 83 2.73 18.79 -0.40
C SER A 83 2.04 17.59 -1.05
N PHE A 84 0.92 17.88 -1.71
CA PHE A 84 0.17 16.90 -2.51
C PHE A 84 -0.65 17.63 -3.56
N SER A 85 -0.75 17.06 -4.75
CA SER A 85 -1.67 17.49 -5.79
C SER A 85 -2.45 16.30 -6.35
N LEU A 86 -3.75 16.44 -6.53
CA LEU A 86 -4.59 15.38 -7.09
C LEU A 86 -4.45 15.40 -8.62
N THR A 87 -3.37 14.83 -9.13
CA THR A 87 -3.04 14.76 -10.57
C THR A 87 -2.47 13.40 -10.95
N PRO A 88 -2.62 12.97 -12.23
CA PRO A 88 -1.94 11.77 -12.72
C PRO A 88 -0.42 11.84 -12.54
N LEU A 89 0.16 13.02 -12.75
CA LEU A 89 1.61 13.23 -12.57
C LEU A 89 2.04 12.97 -11.13
N GLU A 90 1.26 13.39 -10.14
CA GLU A 90 1.55 13.11 -8.74
C GLU A 90 1.55 11.60 -8.45
N PHE A 91 0.60 10.85 -9.01
CA PHE A 91 0.56 9.40 -8.86
C PHE A 91 1.83 8.74 -9.43
N LEU A 92 2.27 9.17 -10.62
CA LEU A 92 3.52 8.71 -11.23
C LEU A 92 4.76 9.15 -10.43
N ASN A 93 4.76 10.37 -9.90
CA ASN A 93 5.86 10.89 -9.09
C ASN A 93 5.98 10.16 -7.75
N ILE A 94 4.86 9.83 -7.10
CA ILE A 94 4.89 9.00 -5.89
C ILE A 94 5.57 7.68 -6.18
N HIS A 95 5.19 6.98 -7.26
CA HIS A 95 5.87 5.73 -7.64
C HIS A 95 7.37 5.97 -7.92
N ARG A 96 7.71 7.03 -8.65
CA ARG A 96 9.12 7.38 -8.92
C ARG A 96 9.91 7.54 -7.62
N HIS A 97 9.39 8.30 -6.68
CA HIS A 97 10.07 8.56 -5.39
C HIS A 97 10.11 7.33 -4.48
N LEU A 98 9.06 6.49 -4.49
CA LEU A 98 9.07 5.27 -3.71
C LEU A 98 10.18 4.31 -4.16
N PHE A 99 10.37 4.19 -5.47
CA PHE A 99 11.23 3.18 -6.09
C PHE A 99 12.53 3.76 -6.69
N GLU A 100 12.84 5.02 -6.37
CA GLU A 100 14.12 5.63 -6.71
C GLU A 100 15.29 4.80 -6.14
N GLY A 101 16.23 4.43 -6.99
CA GLY A 101 17.36 3.59 -6.62
C GLY A 101 17.03 2.09 -6.47
N VAL A 102 15.78 1.69 -6.72
CA VAL A 102 15.30 0.30 -6.67
C VAL A 102 14.99 -0.21 -8.08
N PHE A 103 14.08 0.47 -8.78
CA PHE A 103 13.68 0.10 -10.13
C PHE A 103 14.15 1.11 -11.16
N LYS A 104 14.76 0.62 -12.25
CA LYS A 104 15.14 1.48 -13.39
C LYS A 104 13.94 2.17 -14.06
N HIS A 105 12.76 1.55 -13.96
CA HIS A 105 11.49 2.01 -14.52
C HIS A 105 10.60 2.76 -13.50
N ALA A 106 11.18 3.26 -12.41
CA ALA A 106 10.43 4.00 -11.40
C ALA A 106 9.72 5.22 -12.00
N GLY A 107 8.40 5.29 -11.80
CA GLY A 107 7.56 6.36 -12.36
C GLY A 107 7.13 6.17 -13.81
N GLU A 108 7.49 5.06 -14.47
CA GLU A 108 7.13 4.77 -15.85
C GLU A 108 5.91 3.87 -15.95
N ILE A 109 4.95 4.23 -16.80
CA ILE A 109 3.81 3.38 -17.14
C ILE A 109 4.32 2.15 -17.92
N ARG A 110 3.82 0.97 -17.55
CA ARG A 110 4.15 -0.29 -18.25
C ARG A 110 3.65 -0.26 -19.71
N PRO A 111 4.43 -0.75 -20.66
CA PRO A 111 4.05 -0.78 -22.07
C PRO A 111 3.35 -2.08 -22.51
N TYR A 112 3.01 -2.98 -21.57
CA TYR A 112 2.40 -4.29 -21.84
C TYR A 112 1.32 -4.63 -20.81
N ASP A 113 0.38 -5.50 -21.20
CA ASP A 113 -0.65 -6.00 -20.31
C ASP A 113 -0.06 -7.01 -19.31
N ILE A 114 -0.64 -7.05 -18.12
CA ILE A 114 -0.17 -7.90 -17.02
C ILE A 114 -1.29 -8.77 -16.45
N SER A 115 -0.87 -9.87 -15.86
CA SER A 115 -1.68 -10.69 -14.96
C SER A 115 -0.85 -11.04 -13.73
N LYS A 116 -1.51 -11.20 -12.58
CA LYS A 116 -0.85 -11.56 -11.32
C LYS A 116 -1.67 -12.64 -10.63
N LYS A 117 -1.01 -13.70 -10.19
CA LYS A 117 -1.67 -14.73 -9.39
C LYS A 117 -1.95 -14.17 -7.99
N GLU A 118 -3.22 -14.15 -7.61
CA GLU A 118 -3.64 -13.63 -6.31
C GLU A 118 -4.06 -14.77 -5.38
N TRP A 119 -3.55 -14.71 -4.14
CA TRP A 119 -3.82 -15.74 -3.14
C TRP A 119 -5.33 -15.87 -2.82
N VAL A 120 -6.02 -14.75 -2.61
CA VAL A 120 -7.47 -14.76 -2.31
C VAL A 120 -8.33 -15.29 -3.46
N LEU A 121 -7.77 -15.34 -4.67
CA LEU A 121 -8.40 -15.88 -5.88
C LEU A 121 -7.93 -17.29 -6.22
N GLN A 122 -7.25 -17.99 -5.28
CA GLN A 122 -6.69 -19.32 -5.51
C GLN A 122 -5.79 -19.38 -6.77
N GLY A 123 -5.02 -18.32 -7.01
CA GLY A 123 -4.11 -18.22 -8.14
C GLY A 123 -4.70 -17.66 -9.43
N ASP A 124 -5.97 -17.26 -9.43
CA ASP A 124 -6.57 -16.48 -10.52
C ASP A 124 -6.13 -15.02 -10.45
N THR A 125 -6.49 -14.19 -11.44
CA THR A 125 -6.05 -12.81 -11.61
C THR A 125 -7.22 -11.85 -11.72
N VAL A 126 -7.00 -10.61 -11.31
CA VAL A 126 -7.87 -9.48 -11.67
C VAL A 126 -7.62 -9.08 -13.12
N VAL A 127 -8.65 -8.56 -13.79
CA VAL A 127 -8.49 -7.88 -15.08
C VAL A 127 -8.01 -6.45 -14.81
N TYR A 128 -6.72 -6.22 -15.05
CA TYR A 128 -6.10 -4.90 -14.92
C TYR A 128 -6.34 -4.04 -16.15
N GLY A 129 -6.13 -2.73 -16.04
CA GLY A 129 -6.17 -1.80 -17.15
C GLY A 129 -5.25 -2.24 -18.31
N ARG A 130 -5.74 -2.12 -19.55
CA ARG A 130 -4.91 -2.41 -20.72
C ARG A 130 -3.81 -1.37 -20.86
N ALA A 131 -2.60 -1.79 -21.20
CA ALA A 131 -1.45 -0.90 -21.30
C ALA A 131 -1.71 0.31 -22.21
N ALA A 132 -2.41 0.08 -23.32
CA ALA A 132 -2.76 1.15 -24.28
C ALA A 132 -3.70 2.23 -23.70
N ASP A 133 -4.49 1.90 -22.70
CA ASP A 133 -5.54 2.79 -22.17
C ASP A 133 -5.17 3.42 -20.82
N ILE A 134 -4.11 2.95 -20.16
CA ILE A 134 -3.77 3.36 -18.78
C ILE A 134 -3.69 4.87 -18.64
N HIS A 135 -3.03 5.56 -19.58
CA HIS A 135 -2.82 6.99 -19.48
C HIS A 135 -4.14 7.76 -19.45
N GLU A 136 -5.04 7.44 -20.37
CA GLU A 136 -6.35 8.10 -20.47
C GLU A 136 -7.27 7.71 -19.32
N THR A 137 -7.26 6.44 -18.90
CA THR A 137 -8.06 5.96 -17.78
C THR A 137 -7.63 6.61 -16.47
N LEU A 138 -6.33 6.67 -16.20
CA LEU A 138 -5.79 7.33 -15.01
C LEU A 138 -6.13 8.83 -14.98
N LYS A 139 -6.02 9.49 -16.13
CA LYS A 139 -6.42 10.91 -16.26
C LYS A 139 -7.90 11.11 -16.01
N TYR A 140 -8.75 10.24 -16.57
CA TYR A 140 -10.20 10.30 -16.39
C TYR A 140 -10.59 10.09 -14.92
N ASP A 141 -10.08 9.05 -14.27
CA ASP A 141 -10.41 8.72 -12.88
C ASP A 141 -10.01 9.84 -11.92
N ILE A 142 -8.78 10.37 -12.08
CA ILE A 142 -8.29 11.46 -11.22
C ILE A 142 -9.03 12.77 -11.49
N GLN A 143 -9.36 13.07 -12.76
CA GLN A 143 -10.14 14.28 -13.08
C GLN A 143 -11.57 14.17 -12.52
N THR A 144 -12.20 13.02 -12.63
CA THR A 144 -13.52 12.76 -12.05
C THR A 144 -13.52 12.99 -10.54
N GLU A 145 -12.48 12.50 -9.85
CA GLU A 145 -12.31 12.73 -8.42
C GLU A 145 -12.06 14.21 -8.07
N ARG A 146 -11.29 14.92 -8.87
CA ARG A 146 -11.07 16.38 -8.67
C ARG A 146 -12.35 17.20 -8.78
N ASP A 147 -13.24 16.78 -9.64
CA ASP A 147 -14.52 17.48 -9.89
C ASP A 147 -15.59 17.06 -8.89
N PHE A 148 -15.33 16.03 -8.08
CA PHE A 148 -16.24 15.51 -7.07
C PHE A 148 -16.21 16.39 -5.80
N SER A 149 -17.40 16.54 -5.18
CA SER A 149 -17.55 17.29 -3.93
C SER A 149 -18.08 16.42 -2.80
N TYR A 150 -17.35 16.32 -1.73
CA TYR A 150 -17.79 15.66 -0.50
C TYR A 150 -18.81 16.46 0.31
N LYS A 151 -19.07 17.72 -0.08
CA LYS A 151 -19.95 18.62 0.68
C LYS A 151 -21.41 18.13 0.67
N GLY A 152 -21.96 17.97 1.87
CA GLY A 152 -23.36 17.58 2.06
C GLY A 152 -23.62 16.08 1.98
N LEU A 153 -22.60 15.26 1.78
CA LEU A 153 -22.74 13.81 1.78
C LEU A 153 -22.83 13.25 3.19
N THR A 154 -23.56 12.18 3.34
CA THR A 154 -23.56 11.34 4.55
C THR A 154 -22.24 10.58 4.67
N THR A 155 -21.94 10.11 5.87
CA THR A 155 -20.76 9.30 6.12
C THR A 155 -20.68 8.05 5.22
N ASP A 156 -21.82 7.36 5.02
CA ASP A 156 -21.86 6.16 4.19
C ASP A 156 -21.64 6.48 2.71
N GLU A 157 -22.17 7.61 2.21
CA GLU A 157 -21.89 8.10 0.86
C GLU A 157 -20.42 8.46 0.66
N ILE A 158 -19.79 9.09 1.64
CA ILE A 158 -18.35 9.39 1.62
C ILE A 158 -17.53 8.10 1.54
N ILE A 159 -17.81 7.13 2.42
CA ILE A 159 -17.09 5.84 2.42
C ILE A 159 -17.27 5.12 1.09
N SER A 160 -18.50 5.04 0.58
CA SER A 160 -18.80 4.40 -0.71
C SER A 160 -18.02 5.04 -1.84
N HIS A 161 -17.99 6.36 -1.90
CA HIS A 161 -17.28 7.09 -2.95
C HIS A 161 -15.76 6.88 -2.87
N VAL A 162 -15.17 6.97 -1.67
CA VAL A 162 -13.73 6.71 -1.46
C VAL A 162 -13.37 5.29 -1.90
N VAL A 163 -14.19 4.29 -1.53
CA VAL A 163 -14.00 2.90 -1.94
C VAL A 163 -14.03 2.76 -3.46
N ASP A 164 -14.99 3.40 -4.12
CA ASP A 164 -15.14 3.35 -5.58
C ASP A 164 -13.92 3.97 -6.27
N PHE A 165 -13.51 5.15 -5.85
CA PHE A 165 -12.33 5.83 -6.40
C PHE A 165 -11.06 5.00 -6.23
N VAL A 166 -10.80 4.50 -5.02
CA VAL A 166 -9.58 3.71 -4.74
C VAL A 166 -9.58 2.38 -5.50
N THR A 167 -10.75 1.74 -5.65
CA THR A 167 -10.93 0.51 -6.43
C THR A 167 -10.54 0.73 -7.89
N LEU A 168 -11.04 1.79 -8.53
CA LEU A 168 -10.73 2.13 -9.92
C LEU A 168 -9.25 2.53 -10.09
N LEU A 169 -8.74 3.37 -9.20
CA LEU A 169 -7.34 3.81 -9.23
C LEU A 169 -6.38 2.62 -9.19
N TRP A 170 -6.62 1.67 -8.28
CA TRP A 170 -5.77 0.47 -8.15
C TRP A 170 -5.93 -0.47 -9.34
N GLN A 171 -7.12 -0.62 -9.94
CA GLN A 171 -7.36 -1.48 -11.09
C GLN A 171 -6.57 -1.04 -12.32
N ASN A 172 -6.31 0.24 -12.50
CA ASN A 172 -5.44 0.72 -13.57
C ASN A 172 -4.08 0.03 -13.58
N HIS A 173 -3.52 -0.22 -12.40
CA HIS A 173 -2.27 -0.95 -12.22
C HIS A 173 -1.17 -0.51 -13.19
N PRO A 174 -0.83 0.80 -13.22
CA PRO A 174 -0.03 1.37 -14.29
C PRO A 174 1.43 0.95 -14.29
N PHE A 175 1.94 0.41 -13.19
CA PHE A 175 3.34 0.08 -13.04
C PHE A 175 3.60 -1.42 -13.20
N ARG A 176 4.83 -1.78 -13.50
CA ARG A 176 5.28 -3.17 -13.56
C ARG A 176 5.22 -3.82 -12.16
N GLU A 177 5.70 -3.09 -11.16
CA GLU A 177 5.72 -3.48 -9.75
C GLU A 177 5.30 -2.31 -8.85
N GLY A 178 5.01 -2.57 -7.56
CA GLY A 178 4.79 -1.52 -6.56
C GLY A 178 3.44 -0.80 -6.63
N ASN A 179 2.48 -1.29 -7.39
CA ASN A 179 1.19 -0.62 -7.57
C ASN A 179 0.41 -0.44 -6.26
N THR A 180 0.37 -1.45 -5.39
CA THR A 180 -0.38 -1.36 -4.13
C THR A 180 0.28 -0.42 -3.14
N ARG A 181 1.61 -0.46 -3.02
CA ARG A 181 2.36 0.48 -2.16
C ARG A 181 2.17 1.93 -2.62
N THR A 182 2.24 2.17 -3.92
CA THR A 182 1.99 3.50 -4.51
C THR A 182 0.56 3.98 -4.25
N THR A 183 -0.43 3.12 -4.49
CA THR A 183 -1.83 3.43 -4.23
C THR A 183 -2.06 3.78 -2.76
N ALA A 184 -1.51 3.00 -1.82
CA ALA A 184 -1.65 3.28 -0.39
C ALA A 184 -1.07 4.65 0.00
N VAL A 185 0.14 4.97 -0.43
CA VAL A 185 0.77 6.27 -0.14
C VAL A 185 0.00 7.42 -0.77
N PHE A 186 -0.42 7.28 -2.02
CA PHE A 186 -1.24 8.28 -2.71
C PHE A 186 -2.56 8.54 -1.97
N VAL A 187 -3.28 7.48 -1.59
CA VAL A 187 -4.57 7.57 -0.89
C VAL A 187 -4.41 8.21 0.50
N ILE A 188 -3.37 7.85 1.25
CA ILE A 188 -3.06 8.49 2.54
C ILE A 188 -2.89 10.00 2.36
N LYS A 189 -2.05 10.42 1.41
CA LYS A 189 -1.78 11.84 1.14
C LYS A 189 -3.04 12.56 0.62
N TYR A 190 -3.78 11.91 -0.27
CA TYR A 190 -5.04 12.45 -0.81
C TYR A 190 -6.08 12.69 0.29
N LEU A 191 -6.38 11.68 1.10
CA LEU A 191 -7.37 11.82 2.17
C LEU A 191 -6.96 12.86 3.21
N ARG A 192 -5.68 12.97 3.52
CA ARG A 192 -5.17 14.06 4.38
C ARG A 192 -5.36 15.43 3.74
N SER A 193 -5.17 15.56 2.44
CA SER A 193 -5.39 16.82 1.72
C SER A 193 -6.85 17.24 1.72
N CYS A 194 -7.78 16.28 1.80
CA CYS A 194 -9.21 16.51 1.99
C CYS A 194 -9.60 16.83 3.44
N GLY A 195 -8.66 16.81 4.37
CA GLY A 195 -8.89 17.12 5.78
C GLY A 195 -9.29 15.91 6.64
N PHE A 196 -9.26 14.70 6.10
CA PHE A 196 -9.52 13.49 6.88
C PHE A 196 -8.35 13.18 7.83
N ASN A 197 -8.71 12.73 9.04
CA ASN A 197 -7.72 12.18 9.97
C ASN A 197 -7.45 10.72 9.62
N VAL A 198 -6.34 10.47 8.94
CA VAL A 198 -5.96 9.13 8.48
C VAL A 198 -5.07 8.45 9.52
N ASN A 199 -5.57 7.38 10.11
CA ASN A 199 -4.79 6.54 11.02
C ASN A 199 -3.84 5.62 10.24
N ASN A 200 -2.57 6.01 10.16
CA ASN A 200 -1.54 5.24 9.45
C ASN A 200 -1.30 3.84 10.02
N GLU A 201 -1.60 3.61 11.31
CA GLU A 201 -1.40 2.32 11.95
C GLU A 201 -2.23 1.22 11.29
N LEU A 202 -3.40 1.57 10.77
CA LEU A 202 -4.23 0.62 10.06
C LEU A 202 -3.54 0.06 8.81
N PHE A 203 -2.84 0.90 8.05
CA PHE A 203 -2.03 0.45 6.92
C PHE A 203 -0.82 -0.37 7.36
N ALA A 204 -0.22 -0.04 8.52
CA ALA A 204 0.89 -0.80 9.06
C ALA A 204 0.49 -2.25 9.40
N ASP A 205 -0.65 -2.40 10.08
CA ASP A 205 -1.07 -3.68 10.65
C ASP A 205 -1.92 -4.51 9.66
N ASN A 206 -2.54 -3.85 8.67
CA ASN A 206 -3.52 -4.46 7.76
C ASN A 206 -3.22 -4.19 6.27
N SER A 207 -1.96 -4.01 5.90
CA SER A 207 -1.56 -3.76 4.50
C SER A 207 -1.91 -4.94 3.59
N TRP A 208 -1.72 -6.17 4.07
CA TRP A 208 -2.11 -7.39 3.35
C TRP A 208 -3.63 -7.50 3.20
N TYR A 209 -4.39 -7.14 4.23
CA TYR A 209 -5.84 -7.04 4.13
C TYR A 209 -6.26 -6.00 3.09
N PHE A 210 -5.66 -4.81 3.11
CA PHE A 210 -5.94 -3.75 2.14
C PHE A 210 -5.72 -4.22 0.70
N ARG A 211 -4.59 -4.89 0.41
CA ARG A 211 -4.32 -5.48 -0.91
C ARG A 211 -5.40 -6.49 -1.30
N ASN A 212 -5.69 -7.45 -0.43
CA ASN A 212 -6.66 -8.50 -0.71
C ASN A 212 -8.08 -7.94 -0.90
N ALA A 213 -8.45 -6.90 -0.15
CA ALA A 213 -9.71 -6.20 -0.31
C ALA A 213 -9.82 -5.51 -1.68
N LEU A 214 -8.73 -4.90 -2.17
CA LEU A 214 -8.66 -4.33 -3.53
C LEU A 214 -8.79 -5.41 -4.61
N VAL A 215 -8.15 -6.56 -4.42
CA VAL A 215 -8.30 -7.71 -5.32
C VAL A 215 -9.76 -8.15 -5.39
N ARG A 216 -10.42 -8.37 -4.25
CA ARG A 216 -11.83 -8.80 -4.18
C ARG A 216 -12.79 -7.75 -4.75
N ALA A 217 -12.53 -6.47 -4.56
CA ALA A 217 -13.33 -5.37 -5.10
C ALA A 217 -13.29 -5.30 -6.64
N ASN A 218 -12.26 -5.89 -7.27
CA ASN A 218 -12.02 -5.85 -8.71
C ASN A 218 -12.18 -7.20 -9.41
N TYR A 219 -12.45 -8.28 -8.68
CA TYR A 219 -12.53 -9.62 -9.27
C TYR A 219 -13.96 -10.02 -9.62
N SER A 220 -14.14 -10.47 -10.86
CA SER A 220 -15.38 -11.06 -11.36
C SER A 220 -15.09 -12.37 -12.10
N ASN A 221 -15.89 -13.40 -11.81
CA ASN A 221 -15.86 -14.67 -12.54
C ASN A 221 -17.30 -15.18 -12.72
N PRO A 222 -18.03 -14.67 -13.74
CA PRO A 222 -19.43 -15.01 -13.95
C PRO A 222 -19.70 -16.51 -14.09
N PRO A 223 -18.84 -17.32 -14.78
CA PRO A 223 -19.02 -18.76 -14.84
C PRO A 223 -19.02 -19.46 -13.48
N LYS A 224 -18.32 -18.89 -12.49
CA LYS A 224 -18.30 -19.38 -11.10
C LYS A 224 -19.31 -18.65 -10.20
N GLY A 225 -20.11 -17.74 -10.73
CA GLY A 225 -21.06 -16.94 -9.96
C GLY A 225 -20.40 -15.91 -9.03
N ILE A 226 -19.15 -15.53 -9.26
CA ILE A 226 -18.39 -14.61 -8.41
C ILE A 226 -18.52 -13.21 -8.97
N GLN A 227 -18.97 -12.27 -8.14
CA GLN A 227 -19.05 -10.83 -8.42
C GLN A 227 -18.01 -10.05 -7.63
N PRO A 228 -17.63 -8.84 -8.06
CA PRO A 228 -16.81 -7.92 -7.27
C PRO A 228 -17.43 -7.68 -5.90
N ASP A 229 -16.61 -7.75 -4.86
CA ASP A 229 -17.03 -7.56 -3.48
C ASP A 229 -16.23 -6.43 -2.83
N LYS A 230 -16.86 -5.28 -2.69
CA LYS A 230 -16.29 -4.09 -2.07
C LYS A 230 -16.46 -4.04 -0.54
N SER A 231 -17.21 -4.98 0.04
CA SER A 231 -17.55 -4.95 1.47
C SER A 231 -16.31 -4.99 2.38
N PHE A 232 -15.28 -5.71 1.98
CA PHE A 232 -14.01 -5.78 2.71
C PHE A 232 -13.27 -4.43 2.69
N LEU A 233 -13.27 -3.75 1.56
CA LEU A 233 -12.65 -2.43 1.43
C LEU A 233 -13.46 -1.36 2.19
N VAL A 234 -14.79 -1.46 2.21
CA VAL A 234 -15.66 -0.63 3.04
C VAL A 234 -15.30 -0.76 4.52
N LYS A 235 -15.13 -2.00 5.04
CA LYS A 235 -14.71 -2.23 6.43
C LYS A 235 -13.35 -1.57 6.72
N PHE A 236 -12.40 -1.67 5.79
CA PHE A 236 -11.09 -1.03 5.93
C PHE A 236 -11.21 0.48 6.04
N PHE A 237 -11.94 1.15 5.14
CA PHE A 237 -12.09 2.60 5.16
C PHE A 237 -12.96 3.11 6.31
N ARG A 238 -13.95 2.35 6.78
CA ARG A 238 -14.69 2.68 8.00
C ARG A 238 -13.78 2.67 9.23
N ASN A 239 -12.93 1.65 9.34
CA ASN A 239 -11.93 1.62 10.41
C ASN A 239 -10.94 2.78 10.29
N LEU A 240 -10.47 3.07 9.06
CA LEU A 240 -9.47 4.12 8.80
C LEU A 240 -10.00 5.52 9.11
N LEU A 241 -11.19 5.86 8.62
CA LEU A 241 -11.71 7.23 8.64
C LEU A 241 -12.64 7.50 9.82
N LEU A 242 -13.32 6.49 10.34
CA LEU A 242 -14.31 6.62 11.40
C LEU A 242 -13.81 6.07 12.74
N GLY A 243 -12.67 5.37 12.76
CA GLY A 243 -12.16 4.72 13.97
C GLY A 243 -13.02 3.55 14.42
N GLU A 244 -13.81 2.95 13.52
CA GLU A 244 -14.55 1.73 13.81
C GLU A 244 -13.59 0.53 13.98
N ASN A 245 -14.08 -0.55 14.54
CA ASN A 245 -13.31 -1.78 14.78
C ASN A 245 -13.96 -2.97 14.05
N ASN A 246 -14.17 -2.83 12.74
CA ASN A 246 -14.62 -3.93 11.91
C ASN A 246 -13.53 -4.98 11.78
N GLU A 247 -13.90 -6.24 11.88
CA GLU A 247 -12.97 -7.36 11.78
C GLU A 247 -12.34 -7.43 10.39
N GLN A 248 -11.00 -7.55 10.35
CA GLN A 248 -10.18 -7.56 9.15
C GLN A 248 -9.40 -8.88 9.03
N LYS A 249 -10.10 -9.95 8.61
CA LYS A 249 -9.50 -11.27 8.42
C LYS A 249 -9.38 -11.63 6.95
N ASN A 250 -8.15 -11.87 6.51
CA ASN A 250 -7.83 -12.22 5.12
C ASN A 250 -8.53 -13.50 4.65
N ARG A 251 -8.70 -14.49 5.53
CA ARG A 251 -9.35 -15.77 5.21
C ARG A 251 -10.77 -15.63 4.67
N TYR A 252 -11.52 -14.62 5.11
CA TYR A 252 -12.89 -14.40 4.63
C TYR A 252 -12.95 -13.87 3.19
N MET A 253 -11.83 -13.40 2.67
CA MET A 253 -11.73 -12.93 1.29
C MET A 253 -11.40 -14.05 0.30
N LEU A 254 -10.96 -15.22 0.79
CA LEU A 254 -10.62 -16.35 -0.07
C LEU A 254 -11.86 -16.84 -0.81
N ILE A 255 -11.83 -16.85 -2.15
CA ILE A 255 -12.95 -17.40 -2.93
C ILE A 255 -13.12 -18.89 -2.67
N GLY A 256 -14.38 -19.35 -2.55
CA GLY A 256 -14.69 -20.76 -2.23
C GLY A 256 -14.45 -21.12 -0.76
N HIS A 257 -14.08 -20.19 0.10
CA HIS A 257 -14.04 -20.42 1.55
C HIS A 257 -15.45 -20.73 2.05
N LYS A 258 -15.58 -21.84 2.75
CA LYS A 258 -16.77 -22.17 3.54
C LYS A 258 -16.39 -21.97 4.99
N ASP A 259 -17.28 -21.38 5.78
CA ASP A 259 -17.11 -21.17 7.21
C ASP A 259 -17.14 -22.52 7.97
N ASP A 260 -16.20 -23.40 7.69
CA ASP A 260 -15.98 -24.60 8.50
C ASP A 260 -15.01 -24.26 9.63
N GLU A 261 -15.47 -24.44 10.87
CA GLU A 261 -14.79 -24.08 12.12
C GLU A 261 -13.40 -24.72 12.33
N ASN A 262 -12.94 -25.58 11.42
CA ASN A 262 -11.71 -26.37 11.54
C ASN A 262 -10.61 -26.10 10.52
N ASP A 263 -10.76 -25.11 9.64
CA ASP A 263 -9.74 -24.81 8.63
C ASP A 263 -8.63 -23.92 9.21
N THR A 264 -7.50 -24.54 9.55
CA THR A 264 -6.23 -23.84 9.79
C THR A 264 -5.66 -23.33 8.46
N ILE A 265 -6.30 -22.30 7.88
CA ILE A 265 -5.72 -21.57 6.76
C ILE A 265 -4.49 -20.84 7.29
N GLN A 266 -3.30 -21.23 6.83
CA GLN A 266 -2.07 -20.52 7.12
C GLN A 266 -2.12 -19.14 6.44
N VAL A 267 -2.56 -18.14 7.18
CA VAL A 267 -2.35 -16.74 6.81
C VAL A 267 -0.88 -16.44 7.04
N PRO A 268 -0.17 -15.82 6.07
CA PRO A 268 1.22 -15.43 6.29
C PRO A 268 1.33 -14.57 7.56
N VAL A 269 2.05 -15.09 8.57
CA VAL A 269 2.23 -14.42 9.87
C VAL A 269 3.36 -13.41 9.74
N GLN A 270 3.07 -12.13 9.63
CA GLN A 270 4.11 -11.17 9.28
C GLN A 270 4.34 -10.00 10.25
N VAL A 271 3.42 -9.63 11.10
CA VAL A 271 3.46 -8.28 11.71
C VAL A 271 3.85 -8.24 13.19
N GLN A 272 3.78 -9.36 13.90
CA GLN A 272 3.93 -9.38 15.35
C GLN A 272 5.33 -9.01 15.89
N SER A 273 6.40 -9.25 15.11
CA SER A 273 7.78 -8.99 15.57
C SER A 273 8.15 -7.50 15.59
N ILE A 274 7.59 -6.71 14.67
CA ILE A 274 7.87 -5.27 14.57
C ILE A 274 7.10 -4.50 15.64
N TYR A 275 5.88 -4.93 15.95
CA TYR A 275 5.04 -4.35 16.99
C TYR A 275 5.75 -4.35 18.36
N ASN A 276 6.41 -5.46 18.68
CA ASN A 276 7.12 -5.59 19.97
C ASN A 276 8.40 -4.75 20.06
N LEU A 277 9.03 -4.42 18.94
CA LEU A 277 10.25 -3.60 18.92
C LEU A 277 9.91 -2.12 19.09
N LEU A 278 8.85 -1.64 18.43
CA LEU A 278 8.42 -0.24 18.47
C LEU A 278 7.56 0.12 19.69
N LEU A 279 6.91 -0.87 20.34
CA LEU A 279 6.17 -0.67 21.60
C LEU A 279 7.07 -0.64 22.85
N ARG A 280 8.29 -1.15 22.77
CA ARG A 280 9.27 -1.10 23.88
C ARG A 280 10.02 0.25 23.95
N MET A 281 9.70 1.14 23.06
CA MET A 281 10.18 2.51 22.97
C MET A 281 9.08 3.51 23.30
#